data_108e6396262bcb0a0c8838623c18a19d
#
_entry.id   108e6396262bcb0a0c8838623c18a19d
#
_cell.length_a   1.000
_cell.length_b   1.000
_cell.length_c   1.000
_cell.angle_alpha   90.00
_cell.angle_beta   90.00
_cell.angle_gamma   90.00
#
_symmetry.space_group_name_H-M   'P 1'
#
loop_
_entity.id
_entity.type
_entity.pdbx_description
1 polymer ?
#
loop_
_entity_poly.entity_id
_entity_poly.type
_entity_poly.pdbx_seq_one_letter_code
_entity_poly.pdbx_strand_id
1 'polypeptide(L)'
;MPAKDIALAVLVQLIWGVGFTSMKPFVAAFPPLLFIAMVYAIIALAVTPLAPRSTTPFGWMMLIAALGGSVQSCLLALGLSMLPASTSTLLLQLTVPFAILLSWIARIDRPNLRNGLGCVVALAGVAIVIGAPGERNYWLGVVVIAIASLSWSAAQILIRLRCRDSGAAFYAAMARHAWPQALIASVLIERDQLGQLASASVGDWVGLVTLALVGFAGGYILWYRLLVRNRIDQLLPFTLLMPPIGVATGVMWFEEPLRSSLIAGGGVILAGLAVVVWPTRRGAVAAR
;
A
#
# COMPACT_ATOMS: atom_id res chain seq x y z
N MET A 1 16.04 -10.01 16.14
CA MET A 1 16.05 -10.44 14.73
C MET A 1 17.47 -10.76 14.27
N PRO A 2 17.70 -11.81 13.46
CA PRO A 2 18.96 -12.04 12.76
C PRO A 2 19.30 -10.89 11.81
N ALA A 3 20.61 -10.61 11.61
CA ALA A 3 21.04 -9.52 10.70
C ALA A 3 20.49 -9.68 9.27
N LYS A 4 20.39 -10.92 8.78
CA LYS A 4 19.79 -11.24 7.47
C LYS A 4 18.33 -10.79 7.38
N ASP A 5 17.54 -11.00 8.43
CA ASP A 5 16.12 -10.62 8.44
C ASP A 5 15.94 -9.09 8.57
N ILE A 6 16.87 -8.40 9.24
CA ILE A 6 16.94 -6.94 9.27
C ILE A 6 17.19 -6.40 7.86
N ALA A 7 18.21 -6.94 7.17
CA ALA A 7 18.51 -6.53 5.80
C ALA A 7 17.34 -6.79 4.83
N LEU A 8 16.65 -7.92 4.97
CA LEU A 8 15.45 -8.23 4.18
C LEU A 8 14.28 -7.29 4.51
N ALA A 9 14.09 -6.92 5.78
CA ALA A 9 13.05 -5.97 6.17
C ALA A 9 13.29 -4.58 5.54
N VAL A 10 14.54 -4.09 5.59
CA VAL A 10 14.94 -2.85 4.92
C VAL A 10 14.74 -2.95 3.41
N LEU A 11 15.17 -4.06 2.79
CA LEU A 11 15.00 -4.28 1.34
C LEU A 11 13.52 -4.22 0.93
N VAL A 12 12.62 -4.81 1.70
CA VAL A 12 11.17 -4.74 1.42
C VAL A 12 10.67 -3.30 1.44
N GLN A 13 11.11 -2.50 2.41
CA GLN A 13 10.70 -1.09 2.47
C GLN A 13 11.28 -0.26 1.32
N LEU A 14 12.49 -0.58 0.87
CA LEU A 14 13.08 -0.01 -0.35
C LEU A 14 12.25 -0.38 -1.59
N ILE A 15 11.93 -1.67 -1.76
CA ILE A 15 11.10 -2.16 -2.86
C ILE A 15 9.75 -1.45 -2.88
N TRP A 16 9.09 -1.32 -1.72
CA TRP A 16 7.79 -0.68 -1.65
C TRP A 16 7.85 0.84 -1.79
N GLY A 17 8.78 1.52 -1.12
CA GLY A 17 8.94 2.97 -1.21
C GLY A 17 9.24 3.41 -2.65
N VAL A 18 10.18 2.73 -3.32
CA VAL A 18 10.47 2.95 -4.74
C VAL A 18 9.30 2.50 -5.62
N GLY A 19 8.80 1.27 -5.42
CA GLY A 19 7.77 0.66 -6.27
C GLY A 19 6.47 1.45 -6.32
N PHE A 20 5.91 1.86 -5.17
CA PHE A 20 4.68 2.64 -5.15
C PHE A 20 4.85 4.02 -5.78
N THR A 21 5.98 4.69 -5.55
CA THR A 21 6.28 5.98 -6.15
C THR A 21 6.47 5.83 -7.67
N SER A 22 7.14 4.75 -8.10
CA SER A 22 7.39 4.44 -9.52
C SER A 22 6.12 4.04 -10.30
N MET A 23 4.96 3.89 -9.67
CA MET A 23 3.70 3.77 -10.40
C MET A 23 3.33 5.05 -11.16
N LYS A 24 3.86 6.21 -10.77
CA LYS A 24 3.51 7.52 -11.34
C LYS A 24 3.63 7.59 -12.87
N PRO A 25 4.75 7.22 -13.51
CA PRO A 25 4.86 7.22 -14.97
C PRO A 25 3.90 6.22 -15.64
N PHE A 26 3.63 5.08 -15.01
CA PHE A 26 2.75 4.07 -15.60
C PHE A 26 1.28 4.48 -15.59
N VAL A 27 0.81 5.20 -14.57
CA VAL A 27 -0.56 5.75 -14.57
C VAL A 27 -0.72 6.94 -15.53
N ALA A 28 0.38 7.45 -16.11
CA ALA A 28 0.36 8.40 -17.20
C ALA A 28 0.41 7.70 -18.58
N ALA A 29 1.10 6.54 -18.68
CA ALA A 29 1.25 5.78 -19.92
C ALA A 29 0.07 4.82 -20.19
N PHE A 30 -0.60 4.34 -19.15
CA PHE A 30 -1.71 3.40 -19.22
C PHE A 30 -2.96 3.96 -18.52
N PRO A 31 -4.18 3.58 -18.93
CA PRO A 31 -5.37 3.82 -18.13
C PRO A 31 -5.17 3.25 -16.71
N PRO A 32 -5.33 4.06 -15.63
CA PRO A 32 -4.93 3.67 -14.28
C PRO A 32 -5.53 2.37 -13.75
N LEU A 33 -6.81 2.09 -14.04
CA LEU A 33 -7.47 0.86 -13.59
C LEU A 33 -7.02 -0.34 -14.41
N LEU A 34 -6.83 -0.15 -15.71
CA LEU A 34 -6.31 -1.19 -16.60
C LEU A 34 -4.87 -1.57 -16.21
N PHE A 35 -4.04 -0.57 -15.87
CA PHE A 35 -2.70 -0.79 -15.36
C PHE A 35 -2.72 -1.74 -14.14
N ILE A 36 -3.61 -1.51 -13.17
CA ILE A 36 -3.76 -2.37 -12.00
C ILE A 36 -4.27 -3.77 -12.38
N ALA A 37 -5.21 -3.86 -13.32
CA ALA A 37 -5.68 -5.15 -13.83
C ALA A 37 -4.52 -5.96 -14.42
N MET A 38 -3.68 -5.33 -15.25
CA MET A 38 -2.49 -5.96 -15.84
C MET A 38 -1.46 -6.38 -14.79
N VAL A 39 -1.18 -5.52 -13.79
CA VAL A 39 -0.29 -5.85 -12.67
C VAL A 39 -0.76 -7.13 -11.97
N TYR A 40 -2.03 -7.20 -11.57
CA TYR A 40 -2.55 -8.39 -10.88
C TYR A 40 -2.69 -9.61 -11.81
N ALA A 41 -2.95 -9.42 -13.09
CA ALA A 41 -2.95 -10.51 -14.07
C ALA A 41 -1.56 -11.13 -14.22
N ILE A 42 -0.51 -10.33 -14.35
CA ILE A 42 0.89 -10.78 -14.40
C ILE A 42 1.24 -11.55 -13.13
N ILE A 43 0.89 -11.03 -11.96
CA ILE A 43 1.13 -11.70 -10.68
C ILE A 43 0.37 -13.03 -10.62
N ALA A 44 -0.91 -13.05 -11.02
CA ALA A 44 -1.72 -14.26 -11.03
C ALA A 44 -1.12 -15.33 -11.95
N LEU A 45 -0.63 -14.96 -13.12
CA LEU A 45 0.00 -15.88 -14.07
C LEU A 45 1.35 -16.39 -13.54
N ALA A 46 2.18 -15.53 -12.97
CA ALA A 46 3.52 -15.89 -12.52
C ALA A 46 3.53 -16.66 -11.18
N VAL A 47 2.69 -16.26 -10.22
CA VAL A 47 2.76 -16.80 -8.85
C VAL A 47 1.82 -17.98 -8.63
N THR A 48 0.67 -18.04 -9.32
CA THR A 48 -0.31 -19.14 -9.11
C THR A 48 0.24 -20.53 -9.39
N PRO A 49 1.02 -20.78 -10.45
CA PRO A 49 1.58 -22.13 -10.71
C PRO A 49 2.57 -22.59 -9.63
N LEU A 50 3.18 -21.65 -8.93
CA LEU A 50 4.22 -21.89 -7.91
C LEU A 50 3.68 -21.89 -6.47
N ALA A 51 2.43 -21.47 -6.30
CA ALA A 51 1.82 -21.29 -4.98
C ALA A 51 0.92 -22.47 -4.61
N PRO A 52 0.86 -22.86 -3.32
CA PRO A 52 -0.17 -23.78 -2.83
C PRO A 52 -1.58 -23.24 -3.10
N ARG A 53 -2.55 -24.15 -3.18
CA ARG A 53 -3.96 -23.77 -3.30
C ARG A 53 -4.42 -23.03 -2.05
N SER A 54 -5.23 -21.98 -2.25
CA SER A 54 -5.86 -21.25 -1.15
C SER A 54 -6.85 -22.13 -0.39
N THR A 55 -6.84 -22.02 0.92
CA THR A 55 -7.78 -22.68 1.85
C THR A 55 -8.81 -21.71 2.40
N THR A 56 -8.66 -20.42 2.14
CA THR A 56 -9.65 -19.40 2.50
C THR A 56 -10.90 -19.55 1.64
N PRO A 57 -12.13 -19.55 2.25
CA PRO A 57 -13.36 -19.65 1.50
C PRO A 57 -13.48 -18.58 0.41
N PHE A 58 -13.97 -18.99 -0.77
CA PHE A 58 -14.04 -18.17 -1.98
C PHE A 58 -14.61 -16.75 -1.75
N GLY A 59 -15.76 -16.65 -1.08
CA GLY A 59 -16.42 -15.37 -0.83
C GLY A 59 -15.57 -14.41 0.02
N TRP A 60 -14.86 -14.92 1.04
CA TRP A 60 -13.95 -14.10 1.85
C TRP A 60 -12.73 -13.68 1.05
N MET A 61 -12.13 -14.60 0.28
CA MET A 61 -10.99 -14.26 -0.57
C MET A 61 -11.38 -13.22 -1.63
N MET A 62 -12.56 -13.34 -2.23
CA MET A 62 -13.08 -12.40 -3.21
C MET A 62 -13.27 -11.00 -2.59
N LEU A 63 -13.82 -10.91 -1.36
CA LEU A 63 -13.99 -9.64 -0.66
C LEU A 63 -12.65 -9.03 -0.22
N ILE A 64 -11.72 -9.85 0.26
CA ILE A 64 -10.37 -9.41 0.62
C ILE A 64 -9.64 -8.89 -0.63
N ALA A 65 -9.75 -9.59 -1.76
CA ALA A 65 -9.16 -9.17 -3.03
C ALA A 65 -9.83 -7.89 -3.58
N ALA A 66 -11.14 -7.73 -3.36
CA ALA A 66 -11.83 -6.49 -3.72
C ALA A 66 -11.26 -5.31 -2.93
N LEU A 67 -11.24 -5.40 -1.61
CA LEU A 67 -10.84 -4.28 -0.76
C LEU A 67 -9.32 -4.03 -0.76
N GLY A 68 -8.51 -5.08 -0.68
CA GLY A 68 -7.05 -4.99 -0.54
C GLY A 68 -6.26 -5.14 -1.84
N GLY A 69 -6.93 -5.61 -2.88
CA GLY A 69 -6.35 -5.75 -4.22
C GLY A 69 -6.90 -4.69 -5.17
N SER A 70 -8.05 -4.96 -5.80
CA SER A 70 -8.56 -4.12 -6.90
C SER A 70 -8.96 -2.72 -6.45
N VAL A 71 -9.87 -2.55 -5.49
CA VAL A 71 -10.39 -1.23 -5.09
C VAL A 71 -9.26 -0.35 -4.54
N GLN A 72 -8.48 -0.86 -3.59
CA GLN A 72 -7.37 -0.11 -3.00
C GLN A 72 -6.35 0.33 -4.06
N SER A 73 -5.91 -0.60 -4.93
CA SER A 73 -4.86 -0.30 -5.90
C SER A 73 -5.37 0.56 -7.06
N CYS A 74 -6.63 0.38 -7.50
CA CYS A 74 -7.26 1.24 -8.50
C CYS A 74 -7.41 2.68 -7.97
N LEU A 75 -7.89 2.84 -6.75
CA LEU A 75 -8.00 4.17 -6.13
C LEU A 75 -6.62 4.80 -5.90
N LEU A 76 -5.60 4.01 -5.53
CA LEU A 76 -4.23 4.50 -5.43
C LEU A 76 -3.72 4.98 -6.79
N ALA A 77 -3.91 4.20 -7.86
CA ALA A 77 -3.50 4.57 -9.20
C ALA A 77 -4.20 5.86 -9.68
N LEU A 78 -5.51 5.98 -9.44
CA LEU A 78 -6.26 7.22 -9.71
C LEU A 78 -5.75 8.40 -8.88
N GLY A 79 -5.46 8.21 -7.60
CA GLY A 79 -4.91 9.25 -6.75
C GLY A 79 -3.52 9.72 -7.22
N LEU A 80 -2.67 8.78 -7.66
CA LEU A 80 -1.35 9.08 -8.23
C LEU A 80 -1.44 9.84 -9.57
N SER A 81 -2.49 9.68 -10.36
CA SER A 81 -2.70 10.49 -11.55
C SER A 81 -3.03 11.96 -11.23
N MET A 82 -3.56 12.23 -10.03
CA MET A 82 -4.02 13.56 -9.59
C MET A 82 -3.02 14.27 -8.67
N LEU A 83 -2.17 13.52 -7.95
CA LEU A 83 -1.27 14.05 -6.92
C LEU A 83 0.21 13.77 -7.25
N PRO A 84 1.15 14.56 -6.67
CA PRO A 84 2.55 14.18 -6.62
C PRO A 84 2.74 12.82 -5.93
N ALA A 85 3.70 12.03 -6.40
CA ALA A 85 3.96 10.70 -5.86
C ALA A 85 4.44 10.76 -4.40
N SER A 86 5.27 11.76 -4.04
CA SER A 86 5.71 12.04 -2.68
C SER A 86 4.53 12.32 -1.72
N THR A 87 3.58 13.16 -2.15
CA THR A 87 2.36 13.46 -1.38
C THR A 87 1.51 12.20 -1.20
N SER A 88 1.30 11.44 -2.29
CA SER A 88 0.51 10.20 -2.27
C SER A 88 1.08 9.17 -1.30
N THR A 89 2.41 9.01 -1.27
CA THR A 89 3.10 8.07 -0.37
C THR A 89 2.92 8.45 1.10
N LEU A 90 2.93 9.76 1.43
CA LEU A 90 2.64 10.22 2.79
C LEU A 90 1.16 10.05 3.17
N LEU A 91 0.25 10.30 2.24
CA LEU A 91 -1.19 10.10 2.47
C LEU A 91 -1.56 8.63 2.68
N LEU A 92 -0.84 7.67 2.09
CA LEU A 92 -1.02 6.25 2.35
C LEU A 92 -0.84 5.87 3.84
N GLN A 93 -0.15 6.68 4.62
CA GLN A 93 0.02 6.47 6.05
C GLN A 93 -1.30 6.63 6.84
N LEU A 94 -2.35 7.20 6.23
CA LEU A 94 -3.71 7.16 6.77
C LEU A 94 -4.22 5.72 7.01
N THR A 95 -3.59 4.73 6.39
CA THR A 95 -3.84 3.31 6.67
C THR A 95 -3.72 2.98 8.16
N VAL A 96 -2.75 3.56 8.87
CA VAL A 96 -2.51 3.25 10.29
C VAL A 96 -3.66 3.74 11.18
N PRO A 97 -4.06 5.02 11.17
CA PRO A 97 -5.20 5.48 11.96
C PRO A 97 -6.51 4.78 11.55
N PHE A 98 -6.73 4.50 10.27
CA PHE A 98 -7.91 3.73 9.83
C PHE A 98 -7.89 2.29 10.34
N ALA A 99 -6.75 1.61 10.31
CA ALA A 99 -6.63 0.25 10.83
C ALA A 99 -6.93 0.20 12.33
N ILE A 100 -6.45 1.18 13.12
CA ILE A 100 -6.73 1.29 14.56
C ILE A 100 -8.22 1.54 14.80
N LEU A 101 -8.82 2.48 14.06
CA LEU A 101 -10.24 2.81 14.17
C LEU A 101 -11.12 1.60 13.83
N LEU A 102 -10.86 0.94 12.70
CA LEU A 102 -11.62 -0.23 12.27
C LEU A 102 -11.43 -1.42 13.22
N SER A 103 -10.23 -1.64 13.75
CA SER A 103 -9.98 -2.68 14.75
C SER A 103 -10.77 -2.44 16.04
N TRP A 104 -10.90 -1.18 16.46
CA TRP A 104 -11.74 -0.79 17.59
C TRP A 104 -13.22 -1.01 17.32
N ILE A 105 -13.73 -0.52 16.17
CA ILE A 105 -15.13 -0.72 15.76
C ILE A 105 -15.47 -2.21 15.69
N ALA A 106 -14.58 -3.02 15.12
CA ALA A 106 -14.72 -4.47 15.04
C ALA A 106 -14.53 -5.19 16.39
N ARG A 107 -14.24 -4.46 17.47
CA ARG A 107 -13.99 -4.99 18.82
C ARG A 107 -12.85 -6.02 18.91
N ILE A 108 -11.90 -5.93 17.99
CA ILE A 108 -10.72 -6.82 17.94
C ILE A 108 -9.69 -6.36 18.98
N ASP A 109 -9.34 -5.07 18.93
CA ASP A 109 -8.38 -4.47 19.84
C ASP A 109 -8.96 -3.19 20.45
N ARG A 110 -8.60 -2.89 21.70
CA ARG A 110 -8.94 -1.62 22.34
C ARG A 110 -7.75 -0.68 22.16
N PRO A 111 -7.91 0.47 21.46
CA PRO A 111 -6.84 1.43 21.35
C PRO A 111 -6.49 1.98 22.74
N ASN A 112 -5.21 2.08 23.02
CA ASN A 112 -4.72 2.76 24.21
C ASN A 112 -4.54 4.27 23.91
N LEU A 113 -4.40 5.07 24.95
CA LEU A 113 -4.21 6.53 24.82
C LEU A 113 -3.04 6.89 23.89
N ARG A 114 -1.97 6.10 23.94
CA ARG A 114 -0.79 6.27 23.10
C ARG A 114 -1.11 6.12 21.62
N ASN A 115 -1.87 5.07 21.25
CA ASN A 115 -2.31 4.86 19.86
C ASN A 115 -3.18 6.01 19.40
N GLY A 116 -4.10 6.48 20.25
CA GLY A 116 -4.94 7.64 19.95
C GLY A 116 -4.12 8.91 19.72
N LEU A 117 -3.18 9.23 20.60
CA LEU A 117 -2.28 10.39 20.46
C LEU A 117 -1.42 10.28 19.20
N GLY A 118 -0.82 9.11 18.93
CA GLY A 118 -0.03 8.89 17.72
C GLY A 118 -0.84 9.08 16.43
N CYS A 119 -2.10 8.62 16.41
CA CYS A 119 -3.02 8.85 15.29
C CYS A 119 -3.35 10.34 15.12
N VAL A 120 -3.64 11.06 16.18
CA VAL A 120 -3.92 12.51 16.11
C VAL A 120 -2.70 13.27 15.57
N VAL A 121 -1.50 12.95 16.05
CA VAL A 121 -0.25 13.55 15.54
C VAL A 121 -0.05 13.22 14.05
N ALA A 122 -0.26 11.96 13.64
CA ALA A 122 -0.14 11.57 12.24
C ALA A 122 -1.15 12.31 11.35
N LEU A 123 -2.40 12.45 11.78
CA LEU A 123 -3.45 13.21 11.07
C LEU A 123 -3.12 14.70 10.97
N ALA A 124 -2.55 15.30 12.03
CA ALA A 124 -2.06 16.68 11.97
C ALA A 124 -0.94 16.83 10.92
N GLY A 125 -0.03 15.86 10.85
CA GLY A 125 1.01 15.83 9.82
C GLY A 125 0.42 15.72 8.41
N VAL A 126 -0.61 14.91 8.20
CA VAL A 126 -1.34 14.83 6.93
C VAL A 126 -1.95 16.19 6.56
N ALA A 127 -2.59 16.87 7.52
CA ALA A 127 -3.13 18.21 7.29
C ALA A 127 -2.06 19.22 6.86
N ILE A 128 -0.85 19.15 7.44
CA ILE A 128 0.29 20.00 7.05
C ILE A 128 0.76 19.66 5.63
N VAL A 129 0.85 18.37 5.25
CA VAL A 129 1.25 17.94 3.90
C VAL A 129 0.27 18.44 2.85
N ILE A 130 -1.02 18.34 3.13
CA ILE A 130 -2.07 18.80 2.23
C ILE A 130 -1.97 20.33 2.04
N GLY A 131 -1.71 21.07 3.11
CA GLY A 131 -1.60 22.53 3.09
C GLY A 131 -2.92 23.23 2.70
N ALA A 132 -2.80 24.42 2.12
CA ALA A 132 -3.93 25.14 1.53
C ALA A 132 -4.04 24.75 0.05
N PRO A 133 -5.01 23.94 -0.34
CA PRO A 133 -5.12 23.47 -1.71
C PRO A 133 -5.74 24.54 -2.60
N GLY A 134 -5.13 24.71 -3.77
CA GLY A 134 -5.63 25.64 -4.78
C GLY A 134 -6.62 25.04 -5.78
N GLU A 135 -6.53 23.75 -6.08
CA GLU A 135 -7.25 23.13 -7.18
C GLU A 135 -8.18 21.99 -6.75
N ARG A 136 -9.36 21.90 -7.42
CA ARG A 136 -10.37 20.86 -7.18
C ARG A 136 -9.81 19.44 -7.36
N ASN A 137 -8.97 19.23 -8.38
CA ASN A 137 -8.39 17.92 -8.68
C ASN A 137 -7.45 17.44 -7.59
N TYR A 138 -6.75 18.35 -6.91
CA TYR A 138 -5.90 18.02 -5.78
C TYR A 138 -6.71 17.44 -4.60
N TRP A 139 -7.82 18.08 -4.24
CA TRP A 139 -8.71 17.56 -3.18
C TRP A 139 -9.33 16.22 -3.53
N LEU A 140 -9.72 16.03 -4.77
CA LEU A 140 -10.25 14.75 -5.23
C LEU A 140 -9.18 13.65 -5.06
N GLY A 141 -7.94 13.92 -5.45
CA GLY A 141 -6.82 13.00 -5.26
C GLY A 141 -6.59 12.64 -3.78
N VAL A 142 -6.64 13.62 -2.88
CA VAL A 142 -6.53 13.39 -1.42
C VAL A 142 -7.63 12.47 -0.92
N VAL A 143 -8.89 12.72 -1.29
CA VAL A 143 -10.04 11.90 -0.89
C VAL A 143 -9.91 10.49 -1.45
N VAL A 144 -9.52 10.34 -2.72
CA VAL A 144 -9.32 9.05 -3.38
C VAL A 144 -8.25 8.22 -2.67
N ILE A 145 -7.10 8.81 -2.31
CA ILE A 145 -6.04 8.11 -1.55
C ILE A 145 -6.51 7.77 -0.13
N ALA A 146 -7.28 8.65 0.51
CA ALA A 146 -7.83 8.36 1.84
C ALA A 146 -8.79 7.15 1.79
N ILE A 147 -9.67 7.08 0.76
CA ILE A 147 -10.55 5.92 0.57
C ILE A 147 -9.74 4.66 0.23
N ALA A 148 -8.67 4.76 -0.57
CA ALA A 148 -7.75 3.65 -0.83
C ALA A 148 -7.14 3.12 0.48
N SER A 149 -6.65 4.03 1.35
CA SER A 149 -6.09 3.69 2.65
C SER A 149 -7.11 3.03 3.59
N LEU A 150 -8.35 3.52 3.58
CA LEU A 150 -9.46 2.91 4.34
C LEU A 150 -9.80 1.51 3.83
N SER A 151 -9.87 1.34 2.50
CA SER A 151 -10.13 0.05 1.84
C SER A 151 -9.06 -0.99 2.20
N TRP A 152 -7.78 -0.61 2.14
CA TRP A 152 -6.67 -1.47 2.57
C TRP A 152 -6.76 -1.83 4.06
N SER A 153 -7.09 -0.86 4.91
CA SER A 153 -7.27 -1.11 6.35
C SER A 153 -8.40 -2.09 6.62
N ALA A 154 -9.53 -1.97 5.92
CA ALA A 154 -10.62 -2.93 6.01
C ALA A 154 -10.21 -4.32 5.53
N ALA A 155 -9.45 -4.42 4.43
CA ALA A 155 -8.89 -5.68 3.97
C ALA A 155 -8.00 -6.34 5.03
N GLN A 156 -7.12 -5.58 5.71
CA GLN A 156 -6.26 -6.10 6.77
C GLN A 156 -7.07 -6.69 7.94
N ILE A 157 -8.17 -6.05 8.32
CA ILE A 157 -9.08 -6.58 9.34
C ILE A 157 -9.71 -7.91 8.89
N LEU A 158 -10.19 -7.98 7.64
CA LEU A 158 -10.74 -9.21 7.08
C LEU A 158 -9.69 -10.32 6.95
N ILE A 159 -8.47 -9.99 6.53
CA ILE A 159 -7.35 -10.93 6.48
C ILE A 159 -7.13 -11.53 7.88
N ARG A 160 -7.06 -10.70 8.91
CA ARG A 160 -6.89 -11.17 10.30
C ARG A 160 -8.02 -12.07 10.79
N LEU A 161 -9.26 -11.79 10.38
CA LEU A 161 -10.45 -12.49 10.88
C LEU A 161 -10.82 -13.74 10.06
N ARG A 162 -10.53 -13.75 8.76
CA ARG A 162 -11.12 -14.70 7.82
C ARG A 162 -10.12 -15.41 6.90
N CYS A 163 -8.92 -14.83 6.70
CA CYS A 163 -7.90 -15.45 5.88
C CYS A 163 -7.24 -16.62 6.62
N ARG A 164 -7.11 -17.75 5.91
CA ARG A 164 -6.44 -18.97 6.40
C ARG A 164 -5.09 -19.19 5.71
N ASP A 165 -4.83 -18.42 4.67
CA ASP A 165 -3.63 -18.55 3.85
C ASP A 165 -2.57 -17.56 4.30
N SER A 166 -1.33 -17.85 3.96
CA SER A 166 -0.18 -16.96 4.17
C SER A 166 0.78 -17.01 2.98
N GLY A 167 1.65 -16.01 2.89
CA GLY A 167 2.71 -15.96 1.90
C GLY A 167 2.20 -16.04 0.46
N ALA A 168 2.84 -16.89 -0.34
CA ALA A 168 2.55 -17.02 -1.77
C ALA A 168 1.13 -17.50 -2.07
N ALA A 169 0.57 -18.41 -1.23
CA ALA A 169 -0.80 -18.91 -1.41
C ALA A 169 -1.84 -17.78 -1.31
N PHE A 170 -1.72 -16.94 -0.28
CA PHE A 170 -2.57 -15.77 -0.11
C PHE A 170 -2.43 -14.80 -1.29
N TYR A 171 -1.19 -14.46 -1.66
CA TYR A 171 -0.96 -13.43 -2.66
C TYR A 171 -1.38 -13.87 -4.07
N ALA A 172 -1.13 -15.13 -4.42
CA ALA A 172 -1.63 -15.73 -5.66
C ALA A 172 -3.16 -15.77 -5.72
N ALA A 173 -3.82 -16.14 -4.61
CA ALA A 173 -5.28 -16.15 -4.54
C ALA A 173 -5.84 -14.73 -4.65
N MET A 174 -5.28 -13.77 -3.92
CA MET A 174 -5.68 -12.37 -4.00
C MET A 174 -5.53 -11.83 -5.43
N ALA A 175 -4.41 -12.06 -6.09
CA ALA A 175 -4.18 -11.60 -7.45
C ALA A 175 -5.18 -12.20 -8.45
N ARG A 176 -5.49 -13.50 -8.35
CA ARG A 176 -6.47 -14.18 -9.22
C ARG A 176 -7.87 -13.57 -9.13
N HIS A 177 -8.26 -13.04 -7.97
CA HIS A 177 -9.56 -12.41 -7.80
C HIS A 177 -9.52 -10.90 -8.07
N ALA A 178 -8.40 -10.23 -7.81
CA ALA A 178 -8.27 -8.78 -7.98
C ALA A 178 -8.21 -8.36 -9.46
N TRP A 179 -7.48 -9.09 -10.33
CA TRP A 179 -7.34 -8.68 -11.73
C TRP A 179 -8.66 -8.62 -12.50
N PRO A 180 -9.61 -9.60 -12.38
CA PRO A 180 -10.87 -9.50 -13.11
C PRO A 180 -11.73 -8.34 -12.60
N GLN A 181 -11.69 -8.08 -11.30
CA GLN A 181 -12.42 -6.96 -10.69
C GLN A 181 -11.89 -5.61 -11.18
N ALA A 182 -10.57 -5.44 -11.22
CA ALA A 182 -9.93 -4.24 -11.77
C ALA A 182 -10.20 -4.09 -13.27
N LEU A 183 -10.18 -5.19 -14.04
CA LEU A 183 -10.50 -5.18 -15.46
C LEU A 183 -11.94 -4.75 -15.70
N ILE A 184 -12.90 -5.29 -14.95
CA ILE A 184 -14.31 -4.88 -15.03
C ILE A 184 -14.44 -3.38 -14.75
N ALA A 185 -13.80 -2.89 -13.69
CA ALA A 185 -13.82 -1.46 -13.37
C ALA A 185 -13.22 -0.61 -14.51
N SER A 186 -12.10 -1.03 -15.10
CA SER A 186 -11.48 -0.35 -16.24
C SER A 186 -12.40 -0.30 -17.45
N VAL A 187 -12.99 -1.44 -17.83
CA VAL A 187 -13.92 -1.50 -18.98
C VAL A 187 -15.14 -0.61 -18.79
N LEU A 188 -15.63 -0.47 -17.56
CA LEU A 188 -16.79 0.37 -17.25
C LEU A 188 -16.46 1.85 -17.19
N ILE A 189 -15.25 2.23 -16.73
CA ILE A 189 -14.91 3.62 -16.38
C ILE A 189 -13.94 4.23 -17.40
N GLU A 190 -13.00 3.44 -17.96
CA GLU A 190 -11.88 3.90 -18.79
C GLU A 190 -12.03 3.49 -20.27
N ARG A 191 -13.22 3.09 -20.70
CA ARG A 191 -13.48 2.55 -22.03
C ARG A 191 -12.90 3.41 -23.15
N ASP A 192 -13.03 4.73 -23.04
CA ASP A 192 -12.59 5.68 -24.06
C ASP A 192 -11.07 5.92 -24.03
N GLN A 193 -10.37 5.43 -22.99
CA GLN A 193 -8.93 5.62 -22.79
C GLN A 193 -8.11 4.40 -23.29
N LEU A 194 -8.74 3.31 -23.70
CA LEU A 194 -8.06 2.08 -24.13
C LEU A 194 -7.11 2.30 -25.33
N GLY A 195 -7.36 3.34 -26.12
CA GLY A 195 -6.47 3.74 -27.22
C GLY A 195 -5.05 4.15 -26.76
N GLN A 196 -4.87 4.54 -25.48
CA GLN A 196 -3.55 4.88 -24.91
C GLN A 196 -2.57 3.69 -24.93
N LEU A 197 -3.08 2.44 -24.92
CA LEU A 197 -2.23 1.25 -25.03
C LEU A 197 -1.36 1.24 -26.30
N ALA A 198 -1.85 1.80 -27.39
CA ALA A 198 -1.13 1.83 -28.65
C ALA A 198 0.07 2.81 -28.61
N SER A 199 0.09 3.76 -27.70
CA SER A 199 1.18 4.73 -27.51
C SER A 199 2.23 4.28 -26.49
N ALA A 200 1.97 3.21 -25.73
CA ALA A 200 2.90 2.71 -24.71
C ALA A 200 4.17 2.15 -25.37
N SER A 201 5.31 2.59 -24.88
CA SER A 201 6.63 2.14 -25.35
C SER A 201 6.97 0.73 -24.84
N VAL A 202 7.95 0.09 -25.44
CA VAL A 202 8.50 -1.19 -24.94
C VAL A 202 9.01 -1.02 -23.50
N GLY A 203 9.59 0.15 -23.17
CA GLY A 203 10.03 0.47 -21.80
C GLY A 203 8.88 0.46 -20.78
N ASP A 204 7.70 0.97 -21.14
CA ASP A 204 6.52 0.96 -20.27
C ASP A 204 6.05 -0.47 -19.99
N TRP A 205 6.05 -1.34 -20.99
CA TRP A 205 5.69 -2.75 -20.81
C TRP A 205 6.69 -3.52 -19.96
N VAL A 206 7.99 -3.32 -20.18
CA VAL A 206 9.04 -3.93 -19.35
C VAL A 206 8.95 -3.42 -17.91
N GLY A 207 8.72 -2.11 -17.73
CA GLY A 207 8.53 -1.49 -16.44
C GLY A 207 7.30 -2.02 -15.70
N LEU A 208 6.17 -2.19 -16.39
CA LEU A 208 4.95 -2.81 -15.86
C LEU A 208 5.23 -4.22 -15.31
N VAL A 209 5.89 -5.08 -16.10
CA VAL A 209 6.24 -6.44 -15.68
C VAL A 209 7.19 -6.43 -14.50
N THR A 210 8.21 -5.58 -14.54
CA THR A 210 9.18 -5.42 -13.44
C THR A 210 8.49 -4.97 -12.15
N LEU A 211 7.63 -3.96 -12.23
CA LEU A 211 6.88 -3.47 -11.09
C LEU A 211 5.94 -4.54 -10.51
N ALA A 212 5.24 -5.29 -11.37
CA ALA A 212 4.35 -6.36 -10.95
C ALA A 212 5.12 -7.47 -10.20
N LEU A 213 6.25 -7.92 -10.75
CA LEU A 213 6.98 -9.06 -10.21
C LEU A 213 7.90 -8.69 -9.06
N VAL A 214 8.62 -7.58 -9.15
CA VAL A 214 9.58 -7.14 -8.12
C VAL A 214 8.89 -6.27 -7.07
N GLY A 215 8.21 -5.21 -7.49
CA GLY A 215 7.57 -4.24 -6.60
C GLY A 215 6.44 -4.84 -5.80
N PHE A 216 5.51 -5.50 -6.48
CA PHE A 216 4.35 -6.11 -5.84
C PHE A 216 4.65 -7.54 -5.36
N ALA A 217 4.82 -8.51 -6.27
CA ALA A 217 4.94 -9.93 -5.85
C ALA A 217 6.16 -10.16 -4.97
N GLY A 218 7.33 -9.69 -5.37
CA GLY A 218 8.58 -9.87 -4.61
C GLY A 218 8.52 -9.26 -3.22
N GLY A 219 8.11 -7.99 -3.13
CA GLY A 219 7.98 -7.28 -1.86
C GLY A 219 7.03 -7.99 -0.88
N TYR A 220 5.84 -8.37 -1.33
CA TYR A 220 4.86 -9.05 -0.48
C TYR A 220 5.30 -10.47 -0.08
N ILE A 221 5.87 -11.26 -0.99
CA ILE A 221 6.36 -12.61 -0.67
C ILE A 221 7.49 -12.54 0.38
N LEU A 222 8.42 -11.60 0.24
CA LEU A 222 9.50 -11.40 1.21
C LEU A 222 8.94 -10.94 2.56
N TRP A 223 8.00 -10.01 2.57
CA TRP A 223 7.35 -9.53 3.80
C TRP A 223 6.65 -10.65 4.56
N TYR A 224 5.86 -11.47 3.87
CA TYR A 224 5.20 -12.61 4.49
C TYR A 224 6.18 -13.65 5.04
N ARG A 225 7.32 -13.88 4.38
CA ARG A 225 8.38 -14.74 4.93
C ARG A 225 8.97 -14.18 6.22
N LEU A 226 9.12 -12.87 6.30
CA LEU A 226 9.58 -12.21 7.53
C LEU A 226 8.55 -12.31 8.67
N LEU A 227 7.27 -12.13 8.36
CA LEU A 227 6.18 -12.25 9.35
C LEU A 227 6.06 -13.65 9.97
N VAL A 228 6.38 -14.69 9.22
CA VAL A 228 6.38 -16.07 9.74
C VAL A 228 7.57 -16.34 10.66
N ARG A 229 8.72 -15.67 10.44
CA ARG A 229 9.96 -15.94 11.16
C ARG A 229 10.22 -15.02 12.35
N ASN A 230 9.62 -13.86 12.34
CA ASN A 230 9.90 -12.80 13.32
C ASN A 230 8.60 -12.31 13.96
N ARG A 231 8.73 -11.75 15.15
CA ARG A 231 7.61 -11.13 15.84
C ARG A 231 7.20 -9.83 15.10
N ILE A 232 5.91 -9.57 15.04
CA ILE A 232 5.35 -8.42 14.34
C ILE A 232 5.84 -7.09 14.95
N ASP A 233 6.00 -7.03 16.28
CA ASP A 233 6.49 -5.85 17.00
C ASP A 233 7.95 -5.48 16.64
N GLN A 234 8.73 -6.45 16.14
CA GLN A 234 10.10 -6.23 15.65
C GLN A 234 10.12 -5.77 14.19
N LEU A 235 9.09 -6.10 13.40
CA LEU A 235 9.01 -5.76 11.98
C LEU A 235 8.33 -4.40 11.72
N LEU A 236 7.32 -4.06 12.51
CA LEU A 236 6.55 -2.81 12.32
C LEU A 236 7.41 -1.55 12.26
N PRO A 237 8.48 -1.35 13.08
CA PRO A 237 9.31 -0.15 12.97
C PRO A 237 9.95 0.05 11.59
N PHE A 238 10.21 -1.03 10.85
CA PHE A 238 10.78 -0.92 9.50
C PHE A 238 9.81 -0.30 8.49
N THR A 239 8.49 -0.42 8.70
CA THR A 239 7.51 0.20 7.81
C THR A 239 7.59 1.73 7.78
N LEU A 240 8.18 2.34 8.80
CA LEU A 240 8.43 3.79 8.84
C LEU A 240 9.49 4.24 7.81
N LEU A 241 10.25 3.32 7.23
CA LEU A 241 11.23 3.64 6.18
C LEU A 241 10.57 3.88 4.83
N MET A 242 9.40 3.28 4.57
CA MET A 242 8.73 3.37 3.27
C MET A 242 8.41 4.83 2.86
N PRO A 243 7.80 5.70 3.71
CA PRO A 243 7.46 7.06 3.31
C PRO A 243 8.68 7.93 2.97
N PRO A 244 9.76 8.00 3.77
CA PRO A 244 10.93 8.80 3.38
C PRO A 244 11.59 8.30 2.10
N ILE A 245 11.61 6.97 1.85
CA ILE A 245 12.12 6.41 0.60
C ILE A 245 11.23 6.85 -0.57
N GLY A 246 9.90 6.78 -0.44
CA GLY A 246 8.96 7.21 -1.47
C GLY A 246 9.08 8.71 -1.78
N VAL A 247 9.21 9.56 -0.75
CA VAL A 247 9.46 11.01 -0.93
C VAL A 247 10.80 11.24 -1.63
N ALA A 248 11.87 10.58 -1.21
CA ALA A 248 13.17 10.70 -1.86
C ALA A 248 13.11 10.28 -3.33
N THR A 249 12.41 9.17 -3.64
CA THR A 249 12.19 8.73 -5.02
C THR A 249 11.43 9.76 -5.86
N GLY A 250 10.35 10.35 -5.31
CA GLY A 250 9.57 11.38 -5.98
C GLY A 250 10.41 12.63 -6.31
N VAL A 251 11.21 13.08 -5.35
CA VAL A 251 12.09 14.24 -5.52
C VAL A 251 13.24 13.94 -6.50
N MET A 252 13.92 12.80 -6.35
CA MET A 252 15.14 12.50 -7.12
C MET A 252 14.86 12.01 -8.54
N TRP A 253 13.76 11.26 -8.77
CA TRP A 253 13.48 10.66 -10.08
C TRP A 253 12.41 11.40 -10.88
N PHE A 254 11.48 12.07 -10.18
CA PHE A 254 10.39 12.80 -10.83
C PHE A 254 10.51 14.31 -10.67
N GLU A 255 11.64 14.80 -10.11
CA GLU A 255 11.92 16.22 -9.92
C GLU A 255 10.80 16.95 -9.18
N GLU A 256 10.09 16.23 -8.30
CA GLU A 256 9.01 16.83 -7.52
C GLU A 256 9.56 17.88 -6.55
N PRO A 257 8.93 19.06 -6.42
CA PRO A 257 9.43 20.11 -5.55
C PRO A 257 9.35 19.66 -4.07
N LEU A 258 10.49 19.73 -3.37
CA LEU A 258 10.58 19.46 -1.96
C LEU A 258 10.05 20.66 -1.15
N ARG A 259 8.73 20.74 -1.01
CA ARG A 259 8.07 21.82 -0.28
C ARG A 259 8.32 21.70 1.23
N SER A 260 8.41 22.82 1.94
CA SER A 260 8.56 22.84 3.39
C SER A 260 7.41 22.13 4.12
N SER A 261 6.17 22.22 3.61
CA SER A 261 5.02 21.49 4.12
C SER A 261 5.16 19.96 3.99
N LEU A 262 5.81 19.48 2.91
CA LEU A 262 6.08 18.05 2.72
C LEU A 262 7.09 17.54 3.77
N ILE A 263 8.16 18.30 4.03
CA ILE A 263 9.17 17.96 5.04
C ILE A 263 8.56 18.01 6.45
N ALA A 264 7.93 19.13 6.80
CA ALA A 264 7.37 19.34 8.13
C ALA A 264 6.24 18.34 8.41
N GLY A 265 5.27 18.23 7.51
CA GLY A 265 4.14 17.31 7.64
C GLY A 265 4.57 15.85 7.61
N GLY A 266 5.50 15.47 6.72
CA GLY A 266 6.08 14.13 6.67
C GLY A 266 6.80 13.77 7.98
N GLY A 267 7.58 14.68 8.55
CA GLY A 267 8.21 14.51 9.87
C GLY A 267 7.20 14.31 10.99
N VAL A 268 6.11 15.09 10.99
CA VAL A 268 5.02 14.94 11.99
C VAL A 268 4.28 13.62 11.80
N ILE A 269 3.99 13.19 10.56
CA ILE A 269 3.41 11.86 10.28
C ILE A 269 4.30 10.76 10.86
N LEU A 270 5.59 10.77 10.53
CA LEU A 270 6.54 9.77 11.00
C LEU A 270 6.66 9.75 12.52
N ALA A 271 6.67 10.91 13.17
CA ALA A 271 6.66 11.01 14.63
C ALA A 271 5.40 10.38 15.24
N GLY A 272 4.21 10.69 14.70
CA GLY A 272 2.95 10.08 15.12
C GLY A 272 2.95 8.57 14.96
N LEU A 273 3.40 8.08 13.82
CA LEU A 273 3.51 6.65 13.55
C LEU A 273 4.54 5.97 14.46
N ALA A 274 5.69 6.60 14.69
CA ALA A 274 6.69 6.09 15.63
C ALA A 274 6.12 5.91 17.03
N VAL A 275 5.29 6.86 17.52
CA VAL A 275 4.57 6.72 18.78
C VAL A 275 3.65 5.49 18.77
N VAL A 276 2.96 5.20 17.68
CA VAL A 276 2.06 4.03 17.55
C VAL A 276 2.84 2.72 17.55
N VAL A 277 3.89 2.64 16.72
CA VAL A 277 4.58 1.37 16.39
C VAL A 277 5.66 1.00 17.41
N TRP A 278 6.16 1.97 18.20
CA TRP A 278 7.27 1.72 19.09
C TRP A 278 6.93 0.68 20.17
N PRO A 279 7.75 -0.37 20.38
CA PRO A 279 7.46 -1.44 21.34
C PRO A 279 7.31 -0.90 22.77
N THR A 280 6.24 -1.26 23.47
CA THR A 280 6.14 -0.97 24.92
C THR A 280 6.80 -2.10 25.72
N ARG A 281 7.53 -1.76 26.76
CA ARG A 281 8.14 -2.75 27.69
C ARG A 281 7.13 -3.73 28.29
N ARG A 282 5.83 -3.39 28.33
CA ARG A 282 4.75 -4.28 28.84
C ARG A 282 4.41 -5.42 27.91
N GLY A 283 4.64 -5.33 26.60
CA GLY A 283 4.42 -6.46 25.67
C GLY A 283 5.48 -7.56 25.77
N ALA A 284 6.65 -7.28 26.36
CA ALA A 284 7.72 -8.24 26.55
C ALA A 284 7.46 -9.23 27.73
N VAL A 285 6.58 -8.91 28.65
CA VAL A 285 6.29 -9.73 29.85
C VAL A 285 5.12 -10.70 29.62
N ALA A 286 4.19 -10.40 28.71
CA ALA A 286 3.03 -11.24 28.43
C ALA A 286 3.28 -12.36 27.40
N ALA A 287 4.52 -12.53 26.93
CA ALA A 287 4.91 -13.51 25.91
C ALA A 287 6.01 -14.50 26.42
N ARG A 288 6.08 -14.70 27.75
CA ARG A 288 6.86 -15.80 28.35
C ARG A 288 5.94 -16.91 28.79
#